data_9c4e5122e2d69c1337d2c33a99d45ae5
#
_entry.id   9c4e5122e2d69c1337d2c33a99d45ae5
#
_cell.length_a   1.000
_cell.length_b   1.000
_cell.length_c   1.000
_cell.angle_alpha   90.00
_cell.angle_beta   90.00
_cell.angle_gamma   90.00
#
_symmetry.space_group_name_H-M   'P 1'
#
loop_
_entity.id
_entity.type
_entity.pdbx_description
1 polymer ?
#
loop_
_entity_poly.entity_id
_entity_poly.type
_entity_poly.pdbx_seq_one_letter_code
_entity_poly.pdbx_strand_id
1 'polypeptide(L)'
;MRMLAVILALLVPSVADAAEINALISTALKAATDELLPPFERAHGHTIRASYGPSGALIPRFNAGQPADVFLTDSAAIDELIKEGKVVPGRTDLARTGIGIAVRKGAPKPDVSSPEALKQALLAARSLGHAAPAGGSITAPHIMRMFEQLGIAAEMAPKVRLAAGGPNGRVSVLISSGEADIGLQQVSELMSNPDVEVIGMLSAELQQITIYSAAVTTNAREVEAAKTLIKALSAPSAAPIYKAKGLDPP
;
A
#
# COMPACT_ATOMS: atom_id res chain seq x y z
N MET A 1 -55.04 -26.90 40.45
CA MET A 1 -53.93 -27.26 39.53
C MET A 1 -53.60 -26.06 38.67
N ARG A 2 -52.48 -25.35 38.94
CA ARG A 2 -51.98 -24.22 38.13
C ARG A 2 -50.93 -24.78 37.18
N MET A 3 -51.22 -24.80 35.87
CA MET A 3 -50.24 -25.14 34.84
C MET A 3 -49.29 -23.95 34.65
N LEU A 4 -48.01 -24.19 34.95
CA LEU A 4 -46.94 -23.26 34.71
C LEU A 4 -46.51 -23.46 33.24
N ALA A 5 -46.81 -22.49 32.35
CA ALA A 5 -46.33 -22.48 30.98
C ALA A 5 -44.87 -21.97 31.00
N VAL A 6 -43.90 -22.85 30.72
CA VAL A 6 -42.52 -22.49 30.51
C VAL A 6 -42.38 -22.01 29.04
N ILE A 7 -42.20 -20.71 28.86
CA ILE A 7 -41.88 -20.14 27.55
C ILE A 7 -40.37 -20.37 27.34
N LEU A 8 -40.03 -21.30 26.46
CA LEU A 8 -38.68 -21.54 26.00
C LEU A 8 -38.35 -20.48 24.94
N ALA A 9 -37.64 -19.41 25.32
CA ALA A 9 -37.14 -18.43 24.39
C ALA A 9 -36.05 -19.08 23.51
N LEU A 10 -36.39 -19.41 22.28
CA LEU A 10 -35.42 -19.82 21.24
C LEU A 10 -34.52 -18.60 20.90
N LEU A 11 -33.31 -18.61 21.42
CA LEU A 11 -32.22 -17.75 20.94
C LEU A 11 -31.93 -18.16 19.50
N VAL A 12 -32.51 -17.49 18.53
CA VAL A 12 -32.12 -17.59 17.11
C VAL A 12 -30.78 -16.87 17.00
N PRO A 13 -29.68 -17.56 16.69
CA PRO A 13 -28.43 -16.86 16.39
C PRO A 13 -28.70 -15.95 15.22
N SER A 14 -28.46 -14.64 15.37
CA SER A 14 -28.44 -13.69 14.27
C SER A 14 -27.33 -14.13 13.33
N VAL A 15 -27.68 -14.74 12.23
CA VAL A 15 -26.75 -14.95 11.12
C VAL A 15 -26.50 -13.54 10.57
N ALA A 16 -25.32 -13.00 10.83
CA ALA A 16 -24.89 -11.77 10.18
C ALA A 16 -24.97 -12.01 8.66
N ASP A 17 -25.74 -11.21 7.94
CA ASP A 17 -25.84 -11.32 6.49
C ASP A 17 -24.46 -11.22 5.88
N ALA A 18 -24.17 -12.12 4.93
CA ALA A 18 -22.93 -12.12 4.17
C ALA A 18 -22.86 -10.85 3.33
N ALA A 19 -21.96 -9.92 3.68
CA ALA A 19 -21.79 -8.65 2.99
C ALA A 19 -20.72 -8.78 1.91
N GLU A 20 -20.89 -8.04 0.81
CA GLU A 20 -19.86 -7.82 -0.20
C GLU A 20 -19.27 -6.42 -0.03
N ILE A 21 -18.03 -6.34 0.45
CA ILE A 21 -17.32 -5.09 0.75
C ILE A 21 -16.44 -4.71 -0.45
N ASN A 22 -16.70 -3.57 -1.06
CA ASN A 22 -15.86 -3.00 -2.12
C ASN A 22 -14.72 -2.20 -1.50
N ALA A 23 -13.47 -2.63 -1.71
CA ALA A 23 -12.30 -2.02 -1.14
C ALA A 23 -11.38 -1.44 -2.23
N LEU A 24 -11.09 -0.13 -2.16
CA LEU A 24 -10.03 0.50 -2.95
C LEU A 24 -8.73 0.50 -2.14
N ILE A 25 -7.73 -0.23 -2.61
CA ILE A 25 -6.53 -0.56 -1.85
C ILE A 25 -5.27 -0.11 -2.59
N SER A 26 -4.38 0.61 -1.89
CA SER A 26 -3.05 0.92 -2.42
C SER A 26 -2.24 -0.34 -2.70
N THR A 27 -1.53 -0.36 -3.83
CA THR A 27 -0.61 -1.46 -4.19
C THR A 27 0.47 -1.71 -3.14
N ALA A 28 0.83 -0.71 -2.37
CA ALA A 28 1.78 -0.86 -1.26
C ALA A 28 1.29 -1.79 -0.15
N LEU A 29 -0.02 -1.92 0.02
CA LEU A 29 -0.64 -2.82 0.99
C LEU A 29 -0.94 -4.20 0.42
N LYS A 30 -0.80 -4.40 -0.91
CA LYS A 30 -1.29 -5.60 -1.58
C LYS A 30 -0.73 -6.89 -0.98
N ALA A 31 0.58 -6.99 -0.80
CA ALA A 31 1.21 -8.20 -0.29
C ALA A 31 0.74 -8.58 1.13
N ALA A 32 0.42 -7.59 1.96
CA ALA A 32 -0.13 -7.81 3.29
C ALA A 32 -1.62 -8.16 3.24
N THR A 33 -2.41 -7.45 2.43
CA THR A 33 -3.85 -7.71 2.32
C THR A 33 -4.15 -9.03 1.65
N ASP A 34 -3.34 -9.51 0.72
CA ASP A 34 -3.47 -10.85 0.13
C ASP A 34 -3.41 -11.96 1.21
N GLU A 35 -2.71 -11.73 2.35
CA GLU A 35 -2.66 -12.66 3.49
C GLU A 35 -3.73 -12.36 4.56
N LEU A 36 -4.11 -11.09 4.75
CA LEU A 36 -5.03 -10.67 5.82
C LEU A 36 -6.50 -10.83 5.43
N LEU A 37 -6.87 -10.62 4.16
CA LEU A 37 -8.26 -10.65 3.74
C LEU A 37 -8.89 -12.05 3.77
N PRO A 38 -8.25 -13.13 3.27
CA PRO A 38 -8.89 -14.44 3.27
C PRO A 38 -9.26 -15.01 4.66
N PRO A 39 -8.43 -14.86 5.73
CA PRO A 39 -8.86 -15.22 7.08
C PRO A 39 -10.04 -14.38 7.57
N PHE A 40 -10.08 -13.08 7.28
CA PHE A 40 -11.20 -12.21 7.63
C PHE A 40 -12.50 -12.68 6.96
N GLU A 41 -12.48 -12.96 5.65
CA GLU A 41 -13.63 -13.45 4.90
C GLU A 41 -14.18 -14.74 5.51
N ARG A 42 -13.30 -15.69 5.82
CA ARG A 42 -13.71 -16.95 6.46
C ARG A 42 -14.31 -16.78 7.86
N ALA A 43 -13.74 -15.84 8.65
CA ALA A 43 -14.18 -15.62 10.03
C ALA A 43 -15.53 -14.90 10.13
N HIS A 44 -15.82 -14.03 9.17
CA HIS A 44 -17.00 -13.15 9.20
C HIS A 44 -18.06 -13.49 8.15
N GLY A 45 -17.79 -14.41 7.24
CA GLY A 45 -18.72 -14.76 6.15
C GLY A 45 -18.88 -13.67 5.09
N HIS A 46 -18.03 -12.64 5.09
CA HIS A 46 -18.05 -11.55 4.11
C HIS A 46 -17.20 -11.88 2.89
N THR A 47 -17.43 -11.16 1.80
CA THR A 47 -16.60 -11.21 0.58
C THR A 47 -15.98 -9.85 0.35
N ILE A 48 -14.67 -9.80 0.08
CA ILE A 48 -13.96 -8.54 -0.22
C ILE A 48 -13.70 -8.41 -1.72
N ARG A 49 -14.29 -7.40 -2.35
CA ARG A 49 -13.97 -6.98 -3.73
C ARG A 49 -12.81 -6.00 -3.72
N ALA A 50 -11.61 -6.54 -3.56
CA ALA A 50 -10.39 -5.73 -3.52
C ALA A 50 -10.01 -5.22 -4.93
N SER A 51 -9.84 -3.91 -5.05
CA SER A 51 -9.46 -3.22 -6.28
C SER A 51 -8.18 -2.42 -6.01
N TYR A 52 -7.08 -2.90 -6.56
CA TYR A 52 -5.75 -2.33 -6.29
C TYR A 52 -5.35 -1.25 -7.29
N GLY A 53 -4.54 -0.31 -6.83
CA GLY A 53 -3.93 0.73 -7.66
C GLY A 53 -2.89 1.56 -6.90
N PRO A 54 -2.04 2.32 -7.60
CA PRO A 54 -1.22 3.36 -6.96
C PRO A 54 -2.11 4.33 -6.19
N SER A 55 -1.65 4.79 -5.03
CA SER A 55 -2.46 5.64 -4.13
C SER A 55 -3.09 6.85 -4.82
N GLY A 56 -2.31 7.59 -5.62
CA GLY A 56 -2.81 8.76 -6.33
C GLY A 56 -3.82 8.46 -7.46
N ALA A 57 -4.00 7.19 -7.84
CA ALA A 57 -5.00 6.79 -8.83
C ALA A 57 -6.35 6.38 -8.20
N LEU A 58 -6.41 6.16 -6.90
CA LEU A 58 -7.62 5.62 -6.24
C LEU A 58 -8.73 6.66 -6.16
N ILE A 59 -8.42 7.92 -5.78
CA ILE A 59 -9.41 9.01 -5.70
C ILE A 59 -10.03 9.31 -7.08
N PRO A 60 -9.25 9.49 -8.17
CA PRO A 60 -9.79 9.64 -9.50
C PRO A 60 -10.73 8.51 -9.93
N ARG A 61 -10.38 7.25 -9.61
CA ARG A 61 -11.23 6.08 -9.91
C ARG A 61 -12.55 6.12 -9.15
N PHE A 62 -12.51 6.47 -7.86
CA PHE A 62 -13.72 6.64 -7.05
C PHE A 62 -14.60 7.77 -7.58
N ASN A 63 -14.02 8.92 -7.93
CA ASN A 63 -14.74 10.05 -8.52
C ASN A 63 -15.36 9.72 -9.88
N ALA A 64 -14.76 8.77 -10.61
CA ALA A 64 -15.32 8.24 -11.86
C ALA A 64 -16.43 7.19 -11.65
N GLY A 65 -16.86 6.96 -10.39
CA GLY A 65 -17.97 6.09 -10.04
C GLY A 65 -17.58 4.64 -9.70
N GLN A 66 -16.29 4.34 -9.48
CA GLN A 66 -15.92 3.02 -8.99
C GLN A 66 -16.45 2.81 -7.57
N PRO A 67 -17.23 1.73 -7.31
CA PRO A 67 -17.77 1.46 -5.99
C PRO A 67 -16.66 1.28 -4.95
N ALA A 68 -16.85 1.85 -3.76
CA ALA A 68 -16.01 1.59 -2.61
C ALA A 68 -16.80 1.80 -1.32
N ASP A 69 -16.72 0.84 -0.42
CA ASP A 69 -17.19 0.93 0.95
C ASP A 69 -16.05 1.38 1.87
N VAL A 70 -14.81 1.04 1.50
CA VAL A 70 -13.62 1.35 2.28
C VAL A 70 -12.45 1.73 1.37
N PHE A 71 -11.68 2.74 1.81
CA PHE A 71 -10.36 3.05 1.29
C PHE A 71 -9.28 2.51 2.22
N LEU A 72 -8.22 1.93 1.63
CA LEU A 72 -6.96 1.59 2.27
C LEU A 72 -5.84 2.24 1.44
N THR A 73 -5.44 3.46 1.80
CA THR A 73 -4.49 4.25 1.02
C THR A 73 -3.62 5.12 1.93
N ASP A 74 -2.77 5.96 1.37
CA ASP A 74 -1.96 6.87 2.19
C ASP A 74 -2.83 7.85 3.00
N SER A 75 -2.30 8.23 4.17
CA SER A 75 -3.04 9.06 5.13
C SER A 75 -3.39 10.44 4.56
N ALA A 76 -2.54 11.02 3.71
CA ALA A 76 -2.80 12.33 3.11
C ALA A 76 -4.01 12.28 2.16
N ALA A 77 -4.12 11.20 1.36
CA ALA A 77 -5.29 10.97 0.51
C ALA A 77 -6.57 10.78 1.33
N ILE A 78 -6.50 10.06 2.47
CA ILE A 78 -7.67 9.92 3.37
C ILE A 78 -8.04 11.28 3.97
N ASP A 79 -7.08 12.09 4.41
CA ASP A 79 -7.34 13.42 4.96
C ASP A 79 -7.99 14.37 3.93
N GLU A 80 -7.63 14.24 2.66
CA GLU A 80 -8.26 14.95 1.55
C GLU A 80 -9.72 14.49 1.36
N LEU A 81 -9.95 13.19 1.33
CA LEU A 81 -11.31 12.63 1.22
C LEU A 81 -12.21 13.00 2.40
N ILE A 82 -11.66 13.15 3.62
CA ILE A 82 -12.40 13.65 4.79
C ILE A 82 -12.81 15.12 4.56
N LYS A 83 -11.90 15.98 4.09
CA LYS A 83 -12.19 17.39 3.79
C LYS A 83 -13.28 17.55 2.71
N GLU A 84 -13.28 16.64 1.74
CA GLU A 84 -14.29 16.61 0.67
C GLU A 84 -15.61 15.95 1.08
N GLY A 85 -15.72 15.43 2.31
CA GLY A 85 -16.91 14.73 2.79
C GLY A 85 -17.18 13.39 2.11
N LYS A 86 -16.16 12.77 1.50
CA LYS A 86 -16.27 11.51 0.76
C LYS A 86 -16.04 10.27 1.62
N VAL A 87 -15.38 10.43 2.76
CA VAL A 87 -15.22 9.38 3.77
C VAL A 87 -15.68 9.91 5.13
N VAL A 88 -16.08 8.98 5.99
CA VAL A 88 -16.49 9.30 7.37
C VAL A 88 -15.28 9.85 8.13
N PRO A 89 -15.44 10.92 8.94
CA PRO A 89 -14.37 11.48 9.75
C PRO A 89 -13.74 10.42 10.69
N GLY A 90 -12.42 10.48 10.83
CA GLY A 90 -11.66 9.56 11.66
C GLY A 90 -11.07 8.41 10.82
N ARG A 91 -9.79 8.57 10.42
CA ARG A 91 -9.03 7.49 9.79
C ARG A 91 -8.44 6.56 10.84
N THR A 92 -8.17 5.32 10.46
CA THR A 92 -7.41 4.35 11.24
C THR A 92 -6.09 4.06 10.54
N ASP A 93 -4.98 4.39 11.17
CA ASP A 93 -3.65 4.09 10.63
C ASP A 93 -3.37 2.59 10.75
N LEU A 94 -2.88 1.98 9.68
CA LEU A 94 -2.67 0.53 9.57
C LEU A 94 -1.20 0.16 9.64
N ALA A 95 -0.36 0.86 8.87
CA ALA A 95 1.05 0.58 8.72
C ALA A 95 1.78 1.76 8.08
N ARG A 96 3.12 1.73 8.08
CA ARG A 96 3.95 2.70 7.38
C ARG A 96 5.09 2.02 6.63
N THR A 97 5.61 2.68 5.62
CA THR A 97 6.80 2.23 4.90
C THR A 97 7.58 3.42 4.36
N GLY A 98 8.87 3.22 4.12
CA GLY A 98 9.74 4.21 3.48
C GLY A 98 10.12 3.78 2.06
N ILE A 99 10.88 4.64 1.38
CA ILE A 99 11.47 4.33 0.09
C ILE A 99 12.73 3.50 0.33
N GLY A 100 12.73 2.32 -0.28
CA GLY A 100 13.87 1.41 -0.32
C GLY A 100 14.65 1.53 -1.62
N ILE A 101 15.87 1.03 -1.57
CA ILE A 101 16.79 0.90 -2.69
C ILE A 101 16.97 -0.59 -2.93
N ALA A 102 16.77 -1.04 -4.16
CA ALA A 102 16.83 -2.45 -4.48
C ALA A 102 17.60 -2.74 -5.76
N VAL A 103 18.15 -3.93 -5.82
CA VAL A 103 18.83 -4.50 -6.97
C VAL A 103 18.25 -5.88 -7.29
N ARG A 104 18.58 -6.45 -8.44
CA ARG A 104 18.25 -7.84 -8.73
C ARG A 104 18.99 -8.75 -7.75
N LYS A 105 18.31 -9.78 -7.27
CA LYS A 105 18.89 -10.77 -6.35
C LYS A 105 20.17 -11.35 -6.92
N GLY A 106 21.22 -11.32 -6.10
CA GLY A 106 22.57 -11.78 -6.49
C GLY A 106 23.39 -10.78 -7.33
N ALA A 107 22.85 -9.62 -7.68
CA ALA A 107 23.63 -8.56 -8.32
C ALA A 107 24.57 -7.86 -7.31
N PRO A 108 25.64 -7.17 -7.78
CA PRO A 108 26.46 -6.34 -6.92
C PRO A 108 25.64 -5.34 -6.12
N LYS A 109 25.98 -5.17 -4.85
CA LYS A 109 25.31 -4.25 -3.92
C LYS A 109 26.18 -2.99 -3.76
N PRO A 110 25.83 -1.89 -4.42
CA PRO A 110 26.55 -0.64 -4.18
C PRO A 110 26.32 -0.14 -2.75
N ASP A 111 27.26 0.64 -2.25
CA ASP A 111 27.07 1.37 -0.99
C ASP A 111 26.01 2.46 -1.16
N VAL A 112 24.99 2.43 -0.29
CA VAL A 112 23.87 3.37 -0.25
C VAL A 112 23.65 3.91 1.17
N SER A 113 24.66 3.79 2.03
CA SER A 113 24.57 4.09 3.48
C SER A 113 24.47 5.57 3.80
N SER A 114 24.82 6.44 2.85
CA SER A 114 24.76 7.91 3.01
C SER A 114 24.26 8.56 1.73
N PRO A 115 23.84 9.84 1.76
CA PRO A 115 23.47 10.58 0.54
C PRO A 115 24.56 10.61 -0.51
N GLU A 116 25.80 10.80 -0.09
CA GLU A 116 26.93 10.83 -1.01
C GLU A 116 27.20 9.44 -1.61
N ALA A 117 27.16 8.37 -0.80
CA ALA A 117 27.30 7.01 -1.30
C ALA A 117 26.18 6.66 -2.27
N LEU A 118 24.93 7.01 -1.94
CA LEU A 118 23.77 6.83 -2.84
C LEU A 118 23.96 7.60 -4.16
N LYS A 119 24.41 8.86 -4.09
CA LYS A 119 24.72 9.67 -5.29
C LYS A 119 25.72 8.95 -6.19
N GLN A 120 26.83 8.46 -5.63
CA GLN A 120 27.85 7.74 -6.41
C GLN A 120 27.30 6.45 -7.02
N ALA A 121 26.48 5.69 -6.24
CA ALA A 121 25.83 4.48 -6.72
C ALA A 121 24.88 4.76 -7.90
N LEU A 122 24.07 5.83 -7.82
CA LEU A 122 23.15 6.23 -8.88
C LEU A 122 23.88 6.72 -10.12
N LEU A 123 24.96 7.50 -9.97
CA LEU A 123 25.79 7.95 -11.08
C LEU A 123 26.52 6.80 -11.77
N ALA A 124 26.94 5.77 -11.03
CA ALA A 124 27.60 4.58 -11.59
C ALA A 124 26.63 3.61 -12.27
N ALA A 125 25.36 3.57 -11.86
CA ALA A 125 24.35 2.71 -12.46
C ALA A 125 24.09 3.08 -13.93
N ARG A 126 23.84 2.07 -14.78
CA ARG A 126 23.44 2.29 -16.19
C ARG A 126 21.99 2.68 -16.33
N SER A 127 21.16 2.22 -15.37
CA SER A 127 19.72 2.46 -15.40
C SER A 127 19.12 2.44 -13.98
N LEU A 128 18.09 3.26 -13.79
CA LEU A 128 17.35 3.38 -12.55
C LEU A 128 15.85 3.23 -12.80
N GLY A 129 15.20 2.33 -12.06
CA GLY A 129 13.76 2.16 -12.07
C GLY A 129 13.06 2.97 -10.98
N HIS A 130 12.02 3.72 -11.31
CA HIS A 130 11.03 4.23 -10.37
C HIS A 130 9.65 4.31 -11.00
N ALA A 131 8.60 4.45 -10.18
CA ALA A 131 7.24 4.50 -10.69
C ALA A 131 6.97 5.79 -11.49
N ALA A 132 6.15 5.69 -12.53
CA ALA A 132 5.78 6.83 -13.35
C ALA A 132 4.89 7.82 -12.56
N PRO A 133 5.17 9.14 -12.58
CA PRO A 133 4.31 10.14 -11.95
C PRO A 133 2.87 10.10 -12.49
N ALA A 134 2.72 10.00 -13.80
CA ALA A 134 1.42 9.95 -14.48
C ALA A 134 0.56 8.73 -14.09
N GLY A 135 1.17 7.67 -13.53
CA GLY A 135 0.47 6.49 -13.03
C GLY A 135 -0.15 6.64 -11.63
N GLY A 136 -0.06 7.82 -11.00
CA GLY A 136 -0.54 8.05 -9.64
C GLY A 136 0.47 7.63 -8.55
N SER A 137 1.76 7.58 -8.88
CA SER A 137 2.82 7.32 -7.91
C SER A 137 2.98 8.50 -6.95
N ILE A 138 2.88 8.24 -5.65
CA ILE A 138 3.15 9.24 -4.60
C ILE A 138 4.65 9.36 -4.28
N THR A 139 5.48 8.39 -4.67
CA THR A 139 6.93 8.41 -4.45
C THR A 139 7.71 9.11 -5.56
N ALA A 140 7.20 9.10 -6.79
CA ALA A 140 7.90 9.66 -7.94
C ALA A 140 8.24 11.16 -7.79
N PRO A 141 7.33 12.05 -7.34
CA PRO A 141 7.67 13.46 -7.14
C PRO A 141 8.77 13.65 -6.09
N HIS A 142 8.82 12.80 -5.07
CA HIS A 142 9.86 12.84 -4.05
C HIS A 142 11.22 12.40 -4.60
N ILE A 143 11.26 11.30 -5.37
CA ILE A 143 12.48 10.81 -6.01
C ILE A 143 13.06 11.85 -6.96
N MET A 144 12.22 12.53 -7.73
CA MET A 144 12.66 13.60 -8.63
C MET A 144 13.28 14.78 -7.86
N ARG A 145 12.63 15.24 -6.77
CA ARG A 145 13.21 16.27 -5.89
C ARG A 145 14.53 15.83 -5.26
N MET A 146 14.64 14.55 -4.88
CA MET A 146 15.88 13.98 -4.34
C MET A 146 17.02 14.07 -5.36
N PHE A 147 16.77 13.83 -6.64
CA PHE A 147 17.79 14.01 -7.68
C PHE A 147 18.24 15.47 -7.81
N GLU A 148 17.31 16.42 -7.66
CA GLU A 148 17.63 17.86 -7.62
C GLU A 148 18.49 18.20 -6.39
N GLN A 149 18.13 17.72 -5.20
CA GLN A 149 18.88 17.90 -3.95
C GLN A 149 20.30 17.34 -4.02
N LEU A 150 20.47 16.18 -4.66
CA LEU A 150 21.77 15.54 -4.86
C LEU A 150 22.57 16.18 -6.01
N GLY A 151 21.96 17.09 -6.80
CA GLY A 151 22.58 17.74 -7.95
C GLY A 151 22.90 16.77 -9.10
N ILE A 152 22.04 15.77 -9.33
CA ILE A 152 22.24 14.72 -10.35
C ILE A 152 21.04 14.57 -11.31
N ALA A 153 20.09 15.49 -11.27
CA ALA A 153 18.86 15.35 -12.07
C ALA A 153 19.14 15.23 -13.58
N ALA A 154 20.11 15.97 -14.09
CA ALA A 154 20.48 15.94 -15.52
C ALA A 154 21.10 14.59 -15.91
N GLU A 155 21.98 14.05 -15.08
CA GLU A 155 22.66 12.76 -15.31
C GLU A 155 21.70 11.58 -15.19
N MET A 156 20.69 11.70 -14.31
CA MET A 156 19.70 10.64 -14.11
C MET A 156 18.64 10.60 -15.20
N ALA A 157 18.28 11.72 -15.80
CA ALA A 157 17.23 11.81 -16.82
C ALA A 157 17.34 10.73 -17.93
N PRO A 158 18.50 10.49 -18.58
CA PRO A 158 18.63 9.46 -19.62
C PRO A 158 18.64 8.03 -19.08
N LYS A 159 18.90 7.83 -17.76
CA LYS A 159 19.02 6.52 -17.12
C LYS A 159 17.70 6.02 -16.55
N VAL A 160 16.73 6.90 -16.34
CA VAL A 160 15.45 6.54 -15.72
C VAL A 160 14.64 5.58 -16.62
N ARG A 161 14.10 4.54 -15.98
CA ARG A 161 13.13 3.60 -16.53
C ARG A 161 11.86 3.70 -15.70
N LEU A 162 10.80 4.16 -16.32
CA LEU A 162 9.53 4.40 -15.63
C LEU A 162 8.67 3.14 -15.59
N ALA A 163 8.31 2.71 -14.38
CA ALA A 163 7.34 1.67 -14.16
C ALA A 163 5.92 2.23 -14.34
N ALA A 164 5.23 1.82 -15.38
CA ALA A 164 3.92 2.36 -15.76
C ALA A 164 2.76 1.92 -14.86
N GLY A 165 3.00 1.00 -13.92
CA GLY A 165 1.98 0.37 -13.08
C GLY A 165 1.40 -0.92 -13.67
N GLY A 166 0.45 -1.52 -12.94
CA GLY A 166 -0.11 -2.81 -13.31
C GLY A 166 0.82 -4.00 -12.99
N PRO A 167 0.42 -5.24 -13.35
CA PRO A 167 1.17 -6.45 -12.95
C PRO A 167 2.62 -6.48 -13.47
N ASN A 168 2.83 -6.06 -14.72
CA ASN A 168 4.14 -6.10 -15.39
C ASN A 168 4.87 -4.76 -15.38
N GLY A 169 4.21 -3.67 -14.98
CA GLY A 169 4.78 -2.33 -14.97
C GLY A 169 5.23 -1.87 -13.59
N ARG A 170 5.72 -2.79 -12.72
CA ARG A 170 6.24 -2.45 -11.39
C ARG A 170 7.74 -2.22 -11.43
N VAL A 171 8.24 -1.41 -10.50
CA VAL A 171 9.69 -1.18 -10.34
C VAL A 171 10.42 -2.50 -10.08
N SER A 172 9.86 -3.37 -9.25
CA SER A 172 10.43 -4.68 -8.96
C SER A 172 10.53 -5.60 -10.20
N VAL A 173 9.66 -5.41 -11.20
CA VAL A 173 9.75 -6.14 -12.48
C VAL A 173 10.87 -5.56 -13.34
N LEU A 174 11.03 -4.24 -13.43
CA LEU A 174 12.15 -3.61 -14.15
C LEU A 174 13.50 -4.07 -13.60
N ILE A 175 13.60 -4.26 -12.26
CA ILE A 175 14.82 -4.76 -11.62
C ILE A 175 15.02 -6.24 -11.97
N SER A 176 14.03 -7.10 -11.80
CA SER A 176 14.17 -8.55 -12.01
C SER A 176 14.39 -8.89 -13.48
N SER A 177 13.84 -8.14 -14.44
CA SER A 177 14.09 -8.30 -15.88
C SER A 177 15.48 -7.79 -16.31
N GLY A 178 16.14 -6.96 -15.49
CA GLY A 178 17.41 -6.33 -15.82
C GLY A 178 17.28 -5.04 -16.65
N GLU A 179 16.06 -4.52 -16.80
CA GLU A 179 15.82 -3.21 -17.41
C GLU A 179 16.29 -2.05 -16.51
N ALA A 180 16.30 -2.26 -15.20
CA ALA A 180 16.86 -1.36 -14.21
C ALA A 180 17.92 -2.05 -13.36
N ASP A 181 19.12 -1.46 -13.26
CA ASP A 181 20.20 -1.94 -12.39
C ASP A 181 19.85 -1.69 -10.91
N ILE A 182 19.27 -0.51 -10.61
CA ILE A 182 18.81 -0.09 -9.28
C ILE A 182 17.34 0.33 -9.40
N GLY A 183 16.55 0.09 -8.36
CA GLY A 183 15.19 0.58 -8.27
C GLY A 183 14.93 1.30 -6.97
N LEU A 184 14.12 2.36 -7.05
CA LEU A 184 13.64 3.15 -5.92
C LEU A 184 12.12 3.05 -5.85
N GLN A 185 11.60 2.47 -4.77
CA GLN A 185 10.15 2.34 -4.53
C GLN A 185 9.92 2.04 -3.04
N GLN A 186 8.68 2.06 -2.60
CA GLN A 186 8.33 1.64 -1.24
C GLN A 186 8.81 0.20 -0.99
N VAL A 187 9.36 -0.02 0.20
CA VAL A 187 9.95 -1.33 0.58
C VAL A 187 8.94 -2.47 0.36
N SER A 188 7.68 -2.26 0.74
CA SER A 188 6.62 -3.27 0.59
C SER A 188 6.36 -3.68 -0.87
N GLU A 189 6.50 -2.75 -1.82
CA GLU A 189 6.34 -3.06 -3.24
C GLU A 189 7.57 -3.75 -3.83
N LEU A 190 8.77 -3.39 -3.36
CA LEU A 190 10.01 -4.06 -3.76
C LEU A 190 10.06 -5.51 -3.28
N MET A 191 9.73 -5.73 -1.99
CA MET A 191 9.71 -7.06 -1.37
C MET A 191 8.64 -8.00 -1.94
N SER A 192 7.67 -7.49 -2.71
CA SER A 192 6.66 -8.32 -3.35
C SER A 192 7.20 -9.23 -4.46
N ASN A 193 8.44 -9.02 -4.91
CA ASN A 193 9.09 -9.81 -5.95
C ASN A 193 10.32 -10.55 -5.35
N PRO A 194 10.33 -11.90 -5.31
CA PRO A 194 11.40 -12.67 -4.69
C PRO A 194 12.74 -12.59 -5.43
N ASP A 195 12.76 -12.11 -6.69
CA ASP A 195 13.96 -11.93 -7.49
C ASP A 195 14.60 -10.54 -7.29
N VAL A 196 14.07 -9.76 -6.34
CA VAL A 196 14.57 -8.44 -5.98
C VAL A 196 15.09 -8.47 -4.54
N GLU A 197 16.21 -7.80 -4.31
CA GLU A 197 16.80 -7.64 -2.99
C GLU A 197 16.86 -6.17 -2.61
N VAL A 198 16.22 -5.81 -1.49
CA VAL A 198 16.33 -4.48 -0.88
C VAL A 198 17.68 -4.40 -0.19
N ILE A 199 18.54 -3.50 -0.64
CA ILE A 199 19.92 -3.33 -0.14
C ILE A 199 20.05 -2.20 0.88
N GLY A 200 19.04 -1.38 1.05
CA GLY A 200 18.99 -0.29 2.00
C GLY A 200 17.73 0.53 1.86
N MET A 201 17.58 1.50 2.73
CA MET A 201 16.56 2.55 2.66
C MET A 201 17.22 3.89 2.37
N LEU A 202 16.49 4.86 1.86
CA LEU A 202 16.98 6.23 1.81
C LEU A 202 17.37 6.70 3.23
N SER A 203 18.43 7.49 3.34
CA SER A 203 18.84 8.08 4.61
C SER A 203 17.74 8.99 5.16
N ALA A 204 17.74 9.25 6.47
CA ALA A 204 16.68 10.02 7.14
C ALA A 204 16.43 11.39 6.49
N GLU A 205 17.47 12.04 5.97
CA GLU A 205 17.38 13.35 5.31
C GLU A 205 16.80 13.30 3.90
N LEU A 206 16.86 12.14 3.25
CA LEU A 206 16.31 11.90 1.92
C LEU A 206 15.02 11.08 1.94
N GLN A 207 14.61 10.58 3.10
CA GLN A 207 13.51 9.63 3.22
C GLN A 207 12.15 10.31 3.13
N GLN A 208 11.19 9.60 2.56
CA GLN A 208 9.77 9.87 2.68
C GLN A 208 9.08 8.65 3.30
N ILE A 209 8.61 8.80 4.54
CA ILE A 209 7.76 7.79 5.18
C ILE A 209 6.32 8.03 4.77
N THR A 210 5.67 6.98 4.31
CA THR A 210 4.23 6.99 3.99
C THR A 210 3.48 6.18 5.04
N ILE A 211 2.48 6.79 5.69
CA ILE A 211 1.53 6.11 6.55
C ILE A 211 0.34 5.69 5.69
N TYR A 212 -0.05 4.44 5.80
CA TYR A 212 -1.24 3.89 5.18
C TYR A 212 -2.36 3.77 6.19
N SER A 213 -3.52 4.26 5.81
CA SER A 213 -4.69 4.36 6.68
C SER A 213 -5.92 3.79 5.98
N ALA A 214 -6.95 3.51 6.77
CA ALA A 214 -8.25 3.07 6.28
C ALA A 214 -9.34 4.06 6.71
N ALA A 215 -10.36 4.24 5.87
CA ALA A 215 -11.57 4.98 6.17
C ALA A 215 -12.77 4.41 5.41
N VAL A 216 -13.95 4.48 6.03
CA VAL A 216 -15.23 4.10 5.41
C VAL A 216 -15.74 5.25 4.55
N THR A 217 -16.25 4.97 3.35
CA THR A 217 -16.84 5.99 2.48
C THR A 217 -18.20 6.46 3.00
N THR A 218 -18.58 7.71 2.71
CA THR A 218 -19.88 8.24 3.12
C THR A 218 -21.06 7.62 2.38
N ASN A 219 -20.82 7.00 1.25
CA ASN A 219 -21.81 6.26 0.44
C ASN A 219 -21.65 4.73 0.53
N ALA A 220 -20.92 4.24 1.55
CA ALA A 220 -20.75 2.80 1.78
C ALA A 220 -22.10 2.12 1.96
N ARG A 221 -22.27 0.97 1.31
CA ARG A 221 -23.45 0.11 1.47
C ARG A 221 -23.32 -0.78 2.70
N GLU A 222 -22.10 -1.22 2.95
CA GLU A 222 -21.75 -2.22 3.98
C GLU A 222 -20.94 -1.58 5.13
N VAL A 223 -21.49 -0.53 5.77
CA VAL A 223 -20.79 0.31 6.75
C VAL A 223 -20.23 -0.50 7.93
N GLU A 224 -21.04 -1.38 8.54
CA GLU A 224 -20.62 -2.13 9.73
C GLU A 224 -19.61 -3.23 9.37
N ALA A 225 -19.80 -3.89 8.22
CA ALA A 225 -18.82 -4.85 7.72
C ALA A 225 -17.49 -4.17 7.36
N ALA A 226 -17.51 -2.97 6.75
CA ALA A 226 -16.33 -2.17 6.46
C ALA A 226 -15.58 -1.73 7.74
N LYS A 227 -16.31 -1.32 8.80
CA LYS A 227 -15.71 -1.02 10.11
C LYS A 227 -15.07 -2.26 10.75
N THR A 228 -15.73 -3.40 10.64
CA THR A 228 -15.21 -4.68 11.14
C THR A 228 -13.93 -5.08 10.41
N LEU A 229 -13.87 -4.87 9.08
CA LEU A 229 -12.67 -5.07 8.29
C LEU A 229 -11.53 -4.15 8.76
N ILE A 230 -11.78 -2.85 8.92
CA ILE A 230 -10.78 -1.89 9.41
C ILE A 230 -10.23 -2.32 10.77
N LYS A 231 -11.11 -2.71 11.70
CA LYS A 231 -10.74 -3.22 13.03
C LYS A 231 -9.85 -4.45 12.94
N ALA A 232 -10.16 -5.39 12.05
CA ALA A 232 -9.34 -6.59 11.85
C ALA A 232 -7.95 -6.25 11.26
N LEU A 233 -7.90 -5.35 10.27
CA LEU A 233 -6.65 -4.92 9.64
C LEU A 233 -5.75 -4.07 10.57
N SER A 234 -6.33 -3.37 11.55
CA SER A 234 -5.59 -2.58 12.54
C SER A 234 -5.29 -3.34 13.84
N ALA A 235 -5.75 -4.58 13.95
CA ALA A 235 -5.51 -5.38 15.15
C ALA A 235 -4.02 -5.71 15.33
N PRO A 236 -3.52 -5.84 16.59
CA PRO A 236 -2.14 -6.25 16.86
C PRO A 236 -1.71 -7.55 16.17
N SER A 237 -2.67 -8.45 15.93
CA SER A 237 -2.44 -9.71 15.18
C SER A 237 -2.05 -9.53 13.72
N ALA A 238 -2.37 -8.39 13.12
CA ALA A 238 -1.98 -8.06 11.75
C ALA A 238 -0.51 -7.55 11.64
N ALA A 239 0.04 -7.01 12.72
CA ALA A 239 1.37 -6.39 12.73
C ALA A 239 2.51 -7.32 12.24
N PRO A 240 2.58 -8.62 12.62
CA PRO A 240 3.59 -9.53 12.10
C PRO A 240 3.51 -9.70 10.58
N ILE A 241 2.29 -9.73 10.01
CA ILE A 241 2.08 -9.85 8.57
C ILE A 241 2.55 -8.58 7.86
N TYR A 242 2.18 -7.39 8.36
CA TYR A 242 2.68 -6.13 7.82
C TYR A 242 4.21 -6.10 7.83
N LYS A 243 4.84 -6.43 8.96
CA LYS A 243 6.31 -6.45 9.09
C LYS A 243 6.98 -7.40 8.10
N ALA A 244 6.43 -8.59 7.92
CA ALA A 244 6.94 -9.56 6.94
C ALA A 244 6.86 -9.08 5.49
N LYS A 245 6.03 -8.05 5.21
CA LYS A 245 5.86 -7.44 3.88
C LYS A 245 6.52 -6.06 3.77
N GLY A 246 7.43 -5.70 4.66
CA GLY A 246 8.15 -4.42 4.60
C GLY A 246 7.31 -3.20 5.02
N LEU A 247 6.34 -3.42 5.89
CA LEU A 247 5.47 -2.41 6.47
C LEU A 247 5.64 -2.45 7.99
N ASP A 248 6.05 -1.34 8.59
CA ASP A 248 6.16 -1.20 10.04
C ASP A 248 4.82 -0.77 10.67
N PRO A 249 4.62 -0.94 11.98
CA PRO A 249 3.52 -0.31 12.69
C PRO A 249 3.48 1.20 12.46
N PRO A 250 2.29 1.83 12.44
CA PRO A 250 2.12 3.26 12.18
C PRO A 250 2.83 4.17 13.18
#